data_72acb2c9cdf0b74be4bede9ee3505102
#
_entry.id   72acb2c9cdf0b74be4bede9ee3505102
#
_cell.length_a   1.000
_cell.length_b   1.000
_cell.length_c   1.000
_cell.angle_alpha   90.00
_cell.angle_beta   90.00
_cell.angle_gamma   90.00
#
_symmetry.space_group_name_H-M   'P 1'
#
loop_
_entity.id
_entity.type
_entity.pdbx_description
1 polymer ?
#
loop_
_entity_poly.entity_id
_entity_poly.type
_entity_poly.pdbx_seq_one_letter_code
_entity_poly.pdbx_strand_id
1 'polypeptide(L)'
;MSRIDDLIATRCPNGVEYRALGDVARLVRGNGMPKVMLTDVGVKATATAEIYTRYGAWTTSTYSFVTVEDAEKLAKAEPGDLIITNTSENIEDVGKAVAWLGDSVIVTGGHATVIKHDLEPKYLSYWFQSPSFVTQKRALATGTKVIDVSARQLMKVRVPVPPLEVQREIVRILDQFSQLEAELEAELEARHRQYGHYRELLLTDSKFEGVRWVPMSELGVLIRGRRFTRADVG
;
A
#
# COMPACT_ATOMS: atom_id res chain seq x y z
N MET A 1 -29.91 -1.77 11.37
CA MET A 1 -28.51 -1.58 11.80
C MET A 1 -27.66 -2.61 11.06
N SER A 2 -26.41 -2.29 10.75
CA SER A 2 -25.52 -3.26 10.12
C SER A 2 -25.00 -4.25 11.18
N ARG A 3 -24.54 -5.42 10.76
CA ARG A 3 -23.96 -6.42 11.69
C ARG A 3 -22.80 -5.84 12.53
N ILE A 4 -22.01 -4.91 11.95
CA ILE A 4 -20.93 -4.25 12.68
C ILE A 4 -21.46 -3.31 13.78
N ASP A 5 -22.56 -2.60 13.53
CA ASP A 5 -23.19 -1.71 14.52
C ASP A 5 -23.67 -2.52 15.73
N ASP A 6 -24.32 -3.66 15.48
CA ASP A 6 -24.80 -4.57 16.53
C ASP A 6 -23.66 -5.17 17.35
N LEU A 7 -22.56 -5.55 16.69
CA LEU A 7 -21.36 -6.05 17.36
C LEU A 7 -20.70 -4.97 18.21
N ILE A 8 -20.56 -3.76 17.71
CA ILE A 8 -19.96 -2.65 18.47
C ILE A 8 -20.86 -2.33 19.68
N ALA A 9 -22.16 -2.20 19.49
CA ALA A 9 -23.09 -1.92 20.59
C ALA A 9 -23.05 -3.00 21.69
N THR A 10 -22.90 -4.27 21.29
CA THR A 10 -22.91 -5.40 22.22
C THR A 10 -21.57 -5.63 22.90
N ARG A 11 -20.46 -5.53 22.13
CA ARG A 11 -19.12 -5.89 22.59
C ARG A 11 -18.30 -4.69 23.12
N CYS A 12 -18.70 -3.49 22.74
CA CYS A 12 -18.04 -2.24 23.14
C CYS A 12 -19.05 -1.22 23.68
N PRO A 13 -19.89 -1.56 24.68
CA PRO A 13 -20.96 -0.68 25.18
C PRO A 13 -20.42 0.64 25.77
N ASN A 14 -19.17 0.65 26.21
CA ASN A 14 -18.46 1.84 26.74
C ASN A 14 -17.50 2.47 25.70
N GLY A 15 -17.64 2.12 24.42
CA GLY A 15 -16.72 2.53 23.36
C GLY A 15 -15.51 1.59 23.21
N VAL A 16 -14.67 1.87 22.21
CA VAL A 16 -13.45 1.09 21.94
C VAL A 16 -12.27 1.71 22.71
N GLU A 17 -11.54 0.86 23.43
CA GLU A 17 -10.33 1.28 24.14
C GLU A 17 -9.20 1.60 23.14
N TYR A 18 -8.51 2.73 23.35
CA TYR A 18 -7.29 3.10 22.63
C TYR A 18 -6.08 2.83 23.53
N ARG A 19 -5.17 1.98 23.06
CA ARG A 19 -3.94 1.63 23.76
C ARG A 19 -2.71 2.08 22.97
N ALA A 20 -1.60 2.34 23.65
CA ALA A 20 -0.35 2.61 22.94
C ALA A 20 0.10 1.32 22.22
N LEU A 21 0.63 1.45 21.00
CA LEU A 21 1.10 0.30 20.23
C LEU A 21 2.13 -0.51 21.00
N GLY A 22 3.00 0.17 21.79
CA GLY A 22 3.99 -0.49 22.65
C GLY A 22 3.40 -1.31 23.80
N ASP A 23 2.10 -1.14 24.14
CA ASP A 23 1.41 -1.91 25.17
C ASP A 23 0.77 -3.20 24.60
N VAL A 24 0.58 -3.27 23.27
CA VAL A 24 -0.12 -4.36 22.58
C VAL A 24 0.74 -5.07 21.55
N ALA A 25 1.98 -4.58 21.33
CA ALA A 25 2.89 -5.12 20.34
C ALA A 25 4.36 -4.98 20.78
N ARG A 26 5.19 -5.90 20.30
CA ARG A 26 6.64 -5.79 20.39
C ARG A 26 7.21 -5.41 19.04
N LEU A 27 8.01 -4.34 18.99
CA LEU A 27 8.62 -3.83 17.79
C LEU A 27 10.07 -4.31 17.67
N VAL A 28 10.43 -4.90 16.54
CA VAL A 28 11.78 -5.37 16.21
C VAL A 28 12.27 -4.62 14.98
N ARG A 29 13.19 -3.67 15.19
CA ARG A 29 13.77 -2.92 14.07
C ARG A 29 14.66 -3.82 13.22
N GLY A 30 14.54 -3.71 11.89
CA GLY A 30 15.40 -4.40 10.96
C GLY A 30 16.85 -3.91 11.00
N ASN A 31 17.75 -4.77 10.58
CA ASN A 31 19.16 -4.44 10.35
C ASN A 31 19.38 -4.04 8.89
N GLY A 32 20.54 -3.44 8.57
CA GLY A 32 20.88 -3.05 7.21
C GLY A 32 20.75 -4.21 6.22
N MET A 33 19.97 -4.00 5.15
CA MET A 33 19.82 -4.94 4.03
C MET A 33 20.06 -4.17 2.72
N PRO A 34 21.31 -3.97 2.33
CA PRO A 34 21.64 -3.31 1.07
C PRO A 34 21.19 -4.17 -0.13
N LYS A 35 20.90 -3.53 -1.26
CA LYS A 35 20.43 -4.21 -2.48
C LYS A 35 21.32 -5.36 -2.95
N VAL A 36 22.61 -5.30 -2.66
CA VAL A 36 23.58 -6.36 -3.02
C VAL A 36 23.29 -7.70 -2.31
N MET A 37 22.57 -7.70 -1.20
CA MET A 37 22.15 -8.93 -0.51
C MET A 37 20.96 -9.61 -1.18
N LEU A 38 20.24 -8.89 -2.07
CA LEU A 38 19.03 -9.44 -2.71
C LEU A 38 19.45 -10.44 -3.80
N THR A 39 18.76 -11.59 -3.81
CA THR A 39 18.95 -12.71 -4.72
C THR A 39 17.62 -13.10 -5.34
N ASP A 40 17.64 -13.89 -6.42
CA ASP A 40 16.43 -14.40 -7.07
C ASP A 40 15.84 -15.63 -6.36
N VAL A 41 16.64 -16.30 -5.53
CA VAL A 41 16.26 -17.51 -4.79
C VAL A 41 16.90 -17.52 -3.41
N GLY A 42 16.24 -18.14 -2.42
CA GLY A 42 16.77 -18.24 -1.07
C GLY A 42 15.71 -18.10 0.01
N VAL A 43 16.07 -17.45 1.12
CA VAL A 43 15.12 -17.10 2.18
C VAL A 43 14.27 -15.92 1.73
N LYS A 44 12.95 -16.04 1.86
CA LYS A 44 12.00 -14.97 1.52
C LYS A 44 12.34 -13.69 2.28
N ALA A 45 12.43 -12.58 1.58
CA ALA A 45 12.76 -11.27 2.14
C ALA A 45 11.84 -10.18 1.60
N THR A 46 11.62 -9.14 2.40
CA THR A 46 10.88 -7.95 1.99
C THR A 46 11.78 -6.73 2.05
N ALA A 47 12.10 -6.17 0.89
CA ALA A 47 12.79 -4.90 0.80
C ALA A 47 11.83 -3.74 1.16
N THR A 48 12.34 -2.71 1.84
CA THR A 48 11.52 -1.58 2.31
C THR A 48 10.75 -0.91 1.16
N ALA A 49 11.36 -0.76 -0.02
CA ALA A 49 10.71 -0.18 -1.19
C ALA A 49 9.51 -1.01 -1.66
N GLU A 50 9.54 -2.34 -1.54
CA GLU A 50 8.44 -3.21 -1.95
C GLU A 50 7.18 -3.00 -1.11
N ILE A 51 7.34 -2.61 0.17
CA ILE A 51 6.21 -2.38 1.09
C ILE A 51 5.30 -1.26 0.56
N TYR A 52 5.86 -0.21 -0.05
CA TYR A 52 5.05 0.89 -0.57
C TYR A 52 4.82 0.85 -2.09
N THR A 53 5.54 0.02 -2.85
CA THR A 53 5.38 -0.03 -4.31
C THR A 53 4.62 -1.26 -4.81
N ARG A 54 4.64 -2.38 -4.06
CA ARG A 54 4.16 -3.68 -4.56
C ARG A 54 3.10 -4.35 -3.70
N TYR A 55 3.07 -4.06 -2.39
CA TYR A 55 2.12 -4.70 -1.49
C TYR A 55 0.95 -3.78 -1.15
N GLY A 56 -0.23 -4.38 -0.99
CA GLY A 56 -1.40 -3.75 -0.40
C GLY A 56 -1.35 -3.78 1.13
N ALA A 57 -2.50 -3.97 1.77
CA ALA A 57 -2.59 -4.10 3.22
C ALA A 57 -1.95 -5.40 3.75
N TRP A 58 -1.87 -6.44 2.93
CA TRP A 58 -1.33 -7.74 3.28
C TRP A 58 -0.73 -8.45 2.07
N THR A 59 0.09 -9.48 2.32
CA THR A 59 0.66 -10.36 1.28
C THR A 59 0.92 -11.77 1.84
N THR A 60 0.90 -12.75 0.94
CA THR A 60 1.30 -14.14 1.22
C THR A 60 2.60 -14.54 0.51
N SER A 61 3.16 -13.63 -0.30
CA SER A 61 4.37 -13.88 -1.09
C SER A 61 5.33 -12.70 -1.03
N THR A 62 6.60 -12.95 -1.30
CA THR A 62 7.64 -11.92 -1.43
C THR A 62 8.21 -11.91 -2.85
N TYR A 63 8.74 -10.76 -3.25
CA TYR A 63 9.41 -10.59 -4.54
C TYR A 63 10.93 -10.73 -4.42
N SER A 64 11.47 -10.56 -3.22
CA SER A 64 12.90 -10.60 -2.94
C SER A 64 13.27 -11.78 -2.07
N PHE A 65 14.52 -12.21 -2.21
CA PHE A 65 15.13 -13.27 -1.41
C PHE A 65 16.52 -12.82 -0.95
N VAL A 66 17.07 -13.50 0.04
CA VAL A 66 18.44 -13.34 0.51
C VAL A 66 19.06 -14.71 0.78
N THR A 67 20.38 -14.77 0.93
CA THR A 67 21.06 -16.00 1.33
C THR A 67 20.65 -16.41 2.75
N VAL A 68 20.82 -17.68 3.10
CA VAL A 68 20.57 -18.18 4.48
C VAL A 68 21.44 -17.46 5.49
N GLU A 69 22.73 -17.24 5.15
CA GLU A 69 23.70 -16.55 5.99
C GLU A 69 23.29 -15.10 6.30
N ASP A 70 22.81 -14.37 5.29
CA ASP A 70 22.34 -13.00 5.48
C ASP A 70 21.02 -12.95 6.25
N ALA A 71 20.11 -13.90 6.01
CA ALA A 71 18.85 -13.98 6.73
C ALA A 71 19.02 -14.14 8.24
N GLU A 72 20.12 -14.78 8.70
CA GLU A 72 20.40 -14.92 10.14
C GLU A 72 20.60 -13.57 10.83
N LYS A 73 21.12 -12.57 10.12
CA LYS A 73 21.45 -11.24 10.62
C LYS A 73 20.28 -10.25 10.54
N LEU A 74 19.22 -10.60 9.81
CA LEU A 74 18.09 -9.73 9.54
C LEU A 74 16.92 -9.93 10.52
N ALA A 75 16.04 -8.94 10.63
CA ALA A 75 14.85 -9.05 11.46
C ALA A 75 13.86 -10.03 10.83
N LYS A 76 13.33 -10.93 11.65
CA LYS A 76 12.44 -12.02 11.25
C LYS A 76 10.99 -11.63 11.52
N ALA A 77 10.14 -11.78 10.49
CA ALA A 77 8.70 -11.69 10.59
C ALA A 77 8.06 -13.06 10.40
N GLU A 78 7.21 -13.44 11.32
CA GLU A 78 6.44 -14.69 11.33
C GLU A 78 5.06 -14.45 10.69
N PRO A 79 4.36 -15.51 10.24
CA PRO A 79 2.97 -15.38 9.81
C PRO A 79 2.12 -14.69 10.88
N GLY A 80 1.42 -13.61 10.48
CA GLY A 80 0.64 -12.77 11.37
C GLY A 80 1.33 -11.48 11.83
N ASP A 81 2.64 -11.37 11.68
CA ASP A 81 3.37 -10.12 11.98
C ASP A 81 3.10 -9.05 10.92
N LEU A 82 3.24 -7.78 11.30
CA LEU A 82 3.28 -6.67 10.36
C LEU A 82 4.71 -6.19 10.12
N ILE A 83 4.97 -5.70 8.93
CA ILE A 83 6.21 -5.03 8.57
C ILE A 83 5.85 -3.59 8.17
N ILE A 84 6.42 -2.60 8.88
CA ILE A 84 6.16 -1.18 8.67
C ILE A 84 7.42 -0.45 8.22
N THR A 85 7.30 0.46 7.25
CA THR A 85 8.42 1.29 6.80
C THR A 85 8.73 2.39 7.80
N ASN A 86 10.00 2.55 8.16
CA ASN A 86 10.44 3.64 9.05
C ASN A 86 10.84 4.90 8.29
N THR A 87 11.33 4.76 7.06
CA THR A 87 11.87 5.87 6.27
C THR A 87 11.28 5.93 4.87
N SER A 88 11.04 7.14 4.38
CA SER A 88 10.66 7.40 2.98
C SER A 88 11.06 8.83 2.58
N GLU A 89 11.01 9.14 1.29
CA GLU A 89 11.21 10.49 0.76
C GLU A 89 9.96 11.38 0.92
N ASN A 90 8.82 10.78 1.21
CA ASN A 90 7.55 11.49 1.42
C ASN A 90 6.80 11.00 2.67
N ILE A 91 5.87 11.81 3.16
CA ILE A 91 5.10 11.53 4.37
C ILE A 91 4.00 10.47 4.13
N GLU A 92 3.58 10.29 2.91
CA GLU A 92 2.54 9.33 2.52
C GLU A 92 3.04 7.90 2.72
N ASP A 93 4.24 7.62 2.24
CA ASP A 93 4.84 6.27 2.22
C ASP A 93 5.51 5.87 3.54
N VAL A 94 6.08 6.83 4.32
CA VAL A 94 6.62 6.50 5.63
C VAL A 94 5.50 5.97 6.52
N GLY A 95 5.75 4.90 7.26
CA GLY A 95 4.77 4.25 8.11
C GLY A 95 3.71 3.43 7.35
N LYS A 96 3.94 3.11 6.08
CA LYS A 96 3.13 2.13 5.36
C LYS A 96 3.43 0.74 5.92
N ALA A 97 2.39 -0.01 6.24
CA ALA A 97 2.49 -1.33 6.85
C ALA A 97 1.87 -2.40 5.94
N VAL A 98 2.43 -3.59 5.98
CA VAL A 98 1.91 -4.79 5.32
C VAL A 98 1.84 -5.94 6.33
N ALA A 99 0.74 -6.66 6.39
CA ALA A 99 0.61 -7.88 7.17
C ALA A 99 1.19 -9.07 6.39
N TRP A 100 2.07 -9.83 7.03
CA TRP A 100 2.60 -11.06 6.46
C TRP A 100 1.66 -12.22 6.79
N LEU A 101 1.04 -12.80 5.77
CA LEU A 101 0.08 -13.91 5.89
C LEU A 101 0.54 -15.17 5.13
N GLY A 102 1.82 -15.23 4.76
CA GLY A 102 2.42 -16.44 4.18
C GLY A 102 2.63 -17.54 5.20
N ASP A 103 3.21 -18.64 4.77
CA ASP A 103 3.36 -19.91 5.50
C ASP A 103 4.70 -20.09 6.22
N SER A 104 5.62 -19.17 6.03
CA SER A 104 7.00 -19.28 6.50
C SER A 104 7.52 -17.98 7.07
N VAL A 105 8.57 -18.04 7.87
CA VAL A 105 9.29 -16.85 8.34
C VAL A 105 9.93 -16.15 7.16
N ILE A 106 9.81 -14.83 7.13
CA ILE A 106 10.53 -13.96 6.20
C ILE A 106 11.42 -12.97 6.94
N VAL A 107 12.32 -12.31 6.22
CA VAL A 107 13.23 -11.33 6.80
C VAL A 107 13.07 -9.95 6.18
N THR A 108 13.43 -8.90 6.92
CA THR A 108 13.36 -7.52 6.44
C THR A 108 14.56 -6.69 6.88
N GLY A 109 14.78 -5.58 6.18
CA GLY A 109 15.97 -4.73 6.33
C GLY A 109 15.79 -3.52 7.24
N GLY A 110 16.83 -2.72 7.33
CA GLY A 110 17.04 -1.68 8.35
C GLY A 110 16.17 -0.44 8.28
N HIS A 111 15.42 -0.26 7.19
CA HIS A 111 14.45 0.83 7.05
C HIS A 111 13.01 0.37 7.32
N ALA A 112 12.84 -0.80 7.92
CA ALA A 112 11.58 -1.36 8.33
C ALA A 112 11.63 -1.84 9.78
N THR A 113 10.47 -1.96 10.40
CA THR A 113 10.26 -2.53 11.73
C THR A 113 9.23 -3.64 11.64
N VAL A 114 9.53 -4.79 12.24
CA VAL A 114 8.56 -5.87 12.43
C VAL A 114 7.75 -5.57 13.69
N ILE A 115 6.44 -5.66 13.59
CA ILE A 115 5.48 -5.48 14.68
C ILE A 115 4.89 -6.85 14.98
N LYS A 116 5.27 -7.42 16.11
CA LYS A 116 4.76 -8.69 16.65
C LYS A 116 3.62 -8.38 17.60
N HIS A 117 2.43 -8.96 17.38
CA HIS A 117 1.20 -8.62 18.10
C HIS A 117 0.20 -9.78 18.09
N ASP A 118 -0.82 -9.71 18.96
CA ASP A 118 -1.91 -10.70 19.06
C ASP A 118 -3.23 -10.19 18.45
N LEU A 119 -3.24 -9.01 17.80
CA LEU A 119 -4.40 -8.48 17.11
C LEU A 119 -4.63 -9.21 15.78
N GLU A 120 -5.78 -9.05 15.17
CA GLU A 120 -6.03 -9.53 13.81
C GLU A 120 -5.09 -8.80 12.83
N PRO A 121 -4.24 -9.51 12.06
CA PRO A 121 -3.18 -8.87 11.27
C PRO A 121 -3.68 -7.89 10.22
N LYS A 122 -4.72 -8.26 9.46
CA LYS A 122 -5.30 -7.37 8.46
C LYS A 122 -5.96 -6.15 9.10
N TYR A 123 -6.62 -6.31 10.26
CA TYR A 123 -7.21 -5.21 11.00
C TYR A 123 -6.17 -4.14 11.33
N LEU A 124 -5.05 -4.56 11.91
CA LEU A 124 -3.99 -3.63 12.28
C LEU A 124 -3.36 -2.98 11.04
N SER A 125 -3.15 -3.73 9.96
CA SER A 125 -2.64 -3.20 8.70
C SER A 125 -3.59 -2.17 8.07
N TYR A 126 -4.90 -2.43 8.03
CA TYR A 126 -5.90 -1.45 7.57
C TYR A 126 -5.92 -0.21 8.46
N TRP A 127 -5.79 -0.39 9.78
CA TRP A 127 -5.73 0.75 10.68
C TRP A 127 -4.51 1.65 10.40
N PHE A 128 -3.35 1.10 10.04
CA PHE A 128 -2.19 1.88 9.62
C PHE A 128 -2.40 2.69 8.32
N GLN A 129 -3.47 2.43 7.58
CA GLN A 129 -3.86 3.23 6.42
C GLN A 129 -4.93 4.29 6.75
N SER A 130 -5.43 4.31 7.99
CA SER A 130 -6.52 5.18 8.40
C SER A 130 -6.08 6.65 8.57
N PRO A 131 -7.00 7.63 8.41
CA PRO A 131 -6.74 9.03 8.70
C PRO A 131 -6.27 9.27 10.14
N SER A 132 -6.72 8.46 11.10
CA SER A 132 -6.29 8.52 12.50
C SER A 132 -4.80 8.26 12.65
N PHE A 133 -4.28 7.21 12.00
CA PHE A 133 -2.84 6.95 11.99
C PHE A 133 -2.07 8.02 11.23
N VAL A 134 -2.55 8.44 10.05
CA VAL A 134 -1.90 9.51 9.26
C VAL A 134 -1.72 10.78 10.07
N THR A 135 -2.71 11.19 10.87
CA THR A 135 -2.62 12.34 11.75
C THR A 135 -1.54 12.15 12.81
N GLN A 136 -1.51 11.02 13.49
CA GLN A 136 -0.51 10.70 14.51
C GLN A 136 0.90 10.61 13.90
N LYS A 137 1.03 9.95 12.75
CA LYS A 137 2.28 9.79 12.00
C LYS A 137 2.90 11.15 11.66
N ARG A 138 2.11 12.10 11.16
CA ARG A 138 2.60 13.45 10.84
C ARG A 138 3.20 14.18 12.05
N ALA A 139 2.63 14.00 13.23
CA ALA A 139 3.14 14.59 14.46
C ALA A 139 4.43 13.91 14.97
N LEU A 140 4.69 12.67 14.57
CA LEU A 140 5.83 11.86 14.98
C LEU A 140 6.98 11.86 13.97
N ALA A 141 6.70 12.19 12.72
CA ALA A 141 7.67 12.18 11.64
C ALA A 141 8.74 13.26 11.82
N THR A 142 9.98 12.93 11.53
CA THR A 142 11.15 13.81 11.58
C THR A 142 11.93 13.73 10.30
N GLY A 143 12.73 14.78 10.00
CA GLY A 143 13.53 14.86 8.77
C GLY A 143 12.89 15.74 7.70
N THR A 144 13.70 16.12 6.69
CA THR A 144 13.29 17.01 5.59
C THR A 144 13.43 16.38 4.20
N LYS A 145 14.56 15.73 3.92
CA LYS A 145 14.80 15.00 2.66
C LYS A 145 14.42 13.52 2.78
N VAL A 146 14.78 12.93 3.92
CA VAL A 146 14.34 11.58 4.30
C VAL A 146 13.53 11.75 5.56
N ILE A 147 12.27 11.36 5.48
CA ILE A 147 11.33 11.38 6.59
C ILE A 147 11.48 10.06 7.35
N ASP A 148 11.60 10.15 8.66
CA ASP A 148 11.75 9.00 9.57
C ASP A 148 10.65 9.00 10.62
N VAL A 149 10.08 7.82 10.86
CA VAL A 149 9.24 7.51 12.02
C VAL A 149 9.86 6.32 12.73
N SER A 150 10.63 6.59 13.77
CA SER A 150 11.37 5.54 14.47
C SER A 150 10.46 4.54 15.18
N ALA A 151 10.96 3.32 15.42
CA ALA A 151 10.24 2.32 16.20
C ALA A 151 9.84 2.84 17.59
N ARG A 152 10.68 3.68 18.22
CA ARG A 152 10.37 4.32 19.52
C ARG A 152 9.18 5.29 19.43
N GLN A 153 9.04 6.00 18.31
CA GLN A 153 7.90 6.89 18.08
C GLN A 153 6.65 6.08 17.77
N LEU A 154 6.77 5.01 16.97
CA LEU A 154 5.66 4.10 16.68
C LEU A 154 5.07 3.47 17.95
N MET A 155 5.88 3.14 18.96
CA MET A 155 5.37 2.61 20.23
C MET A 155 4.36 3.54 20.93
N LYS A 156 4.43 4.86 20.68
CA LYS A 156 3.54 5.87 21.29
C LYS A 156 2.20 6.04 20.56
N VAL A 157 2.09 5.49 19.37
CA VAL A 157 0.87 5.58 18.53
C VAL A 157 -0.29 4.91 19.26
N ARG A 158 -1.43 5.58 19.31
CA ARG A 158 -2.66 5.09 19.96
C ARG A 158 -3.50 4.30 18.98
N VAL A 159 -3.63 3.01 19.22
CA VAL A 159 -4.34 2.03 18.37
C VAL A 159 -5.66 1.66 19.06
N PRO A 160 -6.81 1.64 18.35
CA PRO A 160 -8.04 1.09 18.90
C PRO A 160 -7.94 -0.44 19.00
N VAL A 161 -8.36 -0.99 20.12
CA VAL A 161 -8.25 -2.41 20.42
C VAL A 161 -9.64 -2.97 20.77
N PRO A 162 -10.56 -3.06 19.78
CA PRO A 162 -11.82 -3.72 20.00
C PRO A 162 -11.63 -5.25 20.15
N PRO A 163 -12.62 -5.97 20.69
CA PRO A 163 -12.61 -7.42 20.73
C PRO A 163 -12.37 -8.05 19.37
N LEU A 164 -11.72 -9.22 19.34
CA LEU A 164 -11.27 -9.88 18.11
C LEU A 164 -12.43 -10.13 17.11
N GLU A 165 -13.63 -10.38 17.58
CA GLU A 165 -14.83 -10.54 16.74
C GLU A 165 -15.15 -9.27 15.94
N VAL A 166 -15.00 -8.10 16.56
CA VAL A 166 -15.19 -6.78 15.92
C VAL A 166 -14.07 -6.53 14.90
N GLN A 167 -12.83 -6.83 15.27
CA GLN A 167 -11.67 -6.72 14.35
C GLN A 167 -11.90 -7.56 13.08
N ARG A 168 -12.30 -8.83 13.24
CA ARG A 168 -12.58 -9.74 12.11
C ARG A 168 -13.74 -9.27 11.23
N GLU A 169 -14.80 -8.70 11.83
CA GLU A 169 -15.92 -8.18 11.05
C GLU A 169 -15.50 -6.92 10.25
N ILE A 170 -14.68 -6.04 10.84
CA ILE A 170 -14.09 -4.90 10.12
C ILE A 170 -13.26 -5.40 8.92
N VAL A 171 -12.40 -6.38 9.13
CA VAL A 171 -11.59 -6.98 8.06
C VAL A 171 -12.46 -7.56 6.96
N ARG A 172 -13.51 -8.32 7.32
CA ARG A 172 -14.44 -8.91 6.35
C ARG A 172 -15.08 -7.85 5.45
N ILE A 173 -15.46 -6.71 6.02
CA ILE A 173 -16.07 -5.61 5.27
C ILE A 173 -15.01 -4.95 4.36
N LEU A 174 -13.83 -4.64 4.89
CA LEU A 174 -12.78 -3.98 4.12
C LEU A 174 -12.22 -4.87 3.00
N ASP A 175 -12.06 -6.18 3.24
CA ASP A 175 -11.67 -7.14 2.21
C ASP A 175 -12.67 -7.18 1.05
N GLN A 176 -13.98 -7.08 1.33
CA GLN A 176 -15.00 -7.00 0.28
C GLN A 176 -14.87 -5.73 -0.58
N PHE A 177 -14.59 -4.58 0.03
CA PHE A 177 -14.35 -3.35 -0.73
C PHE A 177 -13.08 -3.43 -1.56
N SER A 178 -11.99 -3.96 -0.99
CA SER A 178 -10.72 -4.14 -1.73
C SER A 178 -10.87 -5.09 -2.92
N GLN A 179 -11.68 -6.14 -2.77
CA GLN A 179 -11.99 -7.05 -3.88
C GLN A 179 -12.79 -6.35 -4.98
N LEU A 180 -13.82 -5.59 -4.62
CA LEU A 180 -14.63 -4.83 -5.58
C LEU A 180 -13.80 -3.77 -6.32
N GLU A 181 -12.89 -3.09 -5.62
CA GLU A 181 -11.96 -2.13 -6.22
C GLU A 181 -11.09 -2.82 -7.28
N ALA A 182 -10.48 -3.97 -6.96
CA ALA A 182 -9.66 -4.73 -7.90
C ALA A 182 -10.46 -5.23 -9.12
N GLU A 183 -11.71 -5.67 -8.93
CA GLU A 183 -12.60 -6.09 -10.02
C GLU A 183 -12.94 -4.91 -10.96
N LEU A 184 -13.22 -3.72 -10.39
CA LEU A 184 -13.50 -2.51 -11.16
C LEU A 184 -12.27 -2.01 -11.93
N GLU A 185 -11.08 -2.06 -11.34
CA GLU A 185 -9.83 -1.72 -12.02
C GLU A 185 -9.56 -2.67 -13.21
N ALA A 186 -9.77 -3.96 -13.02
CA ALA A 186 -9.60 -4.96 -14.07
C ALA A 186 -10.62 -4.76 -15.21
N GLU A 187 -11.89 -4.43 -14.88
CA GLU A 187 -12.90 -4.10 -15.87
C GLU A 187 -12.53 -2.83 -16.65
N LEU A 188 -12.10 -1.77 -15.97
CA LEU A 188 -11.68 -0.51 -16.59
C LEU A 188 -10.53 -0.75 -17.59
N GLU A 189 -9.53 -1.53 -17.20
CA GLU A 189 -8.43 -1.90 -18.09
C GLU A 189 -8.90 -2.68 -19.32
N ALA A 190 -9.83 -3.64 -19.12
CA ALA A 190 -10.43 -4.38 -20.22
C ALA A 190 -11.19 -3.46 -21.18
N ARG A 191 -11.95 -2.49 -20.66
CA ARG A 191 -12.65 -1.48 -21.48
C ARG A 191 -11.68 -0.57 -22.25
N HIS A 192 -10.58 -0.16 -21.63
CA HIS A 192 -9.55 0.62 -22.33
C HIS A 192 -8.93 -0.17 -23.49
N ARG A 193 -8.62 -1.47 -23.29
CA ARG A 193 -8.13 -2.35 -24.36
C ARG A 193 -9.17 -2.48 -25.48
N GLN A 194 -10.43 -2.71 -25.13
CA GLN A 194 -11.53 -2.80 -26.09
C GLN A 194 -11.69 -1.50 -26.89
N TYR A 195 -11.70 -0.33 -26.22
CA TYR A 195 -11.76 0.96 -26.88
C TYR A 195 -10.57 1.17 -27.84
N GLY A 196 -9.35 0.85 -27.40
CA GLY A 196 -8.16 0.94 -28.26
C GLY A 196 -8.29 0.10 -29.52
N HIS A 197 -8.74 -1.16 -29.36
CA HIS A 197 -8.97 -2.07 -30.48
C HIS A 197 -10.01 -1.53 -31.50
N TYR A 198 -11.17 -1.10 -31.02
CA TYR A 198 -12.21 -0.57 -31.91
C TYR A 198 -11.79 0.76 -32.55
N ARG A 199 -11.10 1.64 -31.80
CA ARG A 199 -10.57 2.89 -32.36
C ARG A 199 -9.60 2.61 -33.50
N GLU A 200 -8.69 1.64 -33.34
CA GLU A 200 -7.76 1.26 -34.38
C GLU A 200 -8.50 0.64 -35.58
N LEU A 201 -9.39 -0.32 -35.32
CA LEU A 201 -10.19 -0.98 -36.34
C LEU A 201 -11.01 0.02 -37.17
N LEU A 202 -11.67 0.99 -36.51
CA LEU A 202 -12.58 1.94 -37.18
C LEU A 202 -11.86 3.11 -37.86
N LEU A 203 -10.65 3.47 -37.40
CA LEU A 203 -9.93 4.64 -37.91
C LEU A 203 -8.76 4.29 -38.84
N THR A 204 -8.26 3.06 -38.80
CA THR A 204 -7.03 2.68 -39.51
C THR A 204 -7.25 1.56 -40.53
N ASP A 205 -8.38 0.83 -40.44
CA ASP A 205 -8.59 -0.35 -41.29
C ASP A 205 -8.86 0.05 -42.75
N SER A 206 -8.08 -0.55 -43.63
CA SER A 206 -8.20 -0.48 -45.09
C SER A 206 -9.51 -1.06 -45.66
N LYS A 207 -10.43 -1.54 -44.81
CA LYS A 207 -11.75 -2.04 -45.19
C LYS A 207 -12.73 -0.98 -45.68
N PHE A 208 -12.38 0.28 -45.55
CA PHE A 208 -13.10 1.38 -46.22
C PHE A 208 -12.66 1.41 -47.71
N GLU A 209 -13.17 0.48 -48.53
CA GLU A 209 -13.07 0.61 -49.97
C GLU A 209 -13.60 1.97 -50.38
N GLY A 210 -12.76 2.77 -51.05
CA GLY A 210 -13.13 4.13 -51.52
C GLY A 210 -12.70 5.28 -50.63
N VAL A 211 -12.04 5.06 -49.51
CA VAL A 211 -11.45 6.15 -48.68
C VAL A 211 -10.19 6.68 -49.34
N ARG A 212 -10.22 7.96 -49.69
CA ARG A 212 -9.05 8.68 -50.22
C ARG A 212 -8.26 9.30 -49.08
N TRP A 213 -7.03 8.89 -48.93
CA TRP A 213 -6.07 9.50 -48.01
C TRP A 213 -5.57 10.81 -48.61
N VAL A 214 -5.74 11.92 -47.90
CA VAL A 214 -5.27 13.25 -48.32
C VAL A 214 -4.39 13.87 -47.22
N PRO A 215 -3.40 14.68 -47.60
CA PRO A 215 -2.62 15.45 -46.64
C PRO A 215 -3.52 16.39 -45.81
N MET A 216 -3.15 16.58 -44.54
CA MET A 216 -3.89 17.47 -43.63
C MET A 216 -4.05 18.90 -44.17
N SER A 217 -3.07 19.35 -44.99
CA SER A 217 -3.09 20.64 -45.68
C SER A 217 -4.21 20.80 -46.73
N GLU A 218 -4.77 19.69 -47.25
CA GLU A 218 -5.93 19.71 -48.15
C GLU A 218 -7.26 19.80 -47.40
N LEU A 219 -7.27 19.41 -46.10
CA LEU A 219 -8.47 19.36 -45.26
C LEU A 219 -8.69 20.66 -44.47
N GLY A 220 -7.63 21.44 -44.24
CA GLY A 220 -7.75 22.66 -43.47
C GLY A 220 -6.45 23.42 -43.30
N VAL A 221 -6.54 24.58 -42.67
CA VAL A 221 -5.39 25.45 -42.36
C VAL A 221 -5.03 25.29 -40.91
N LEU A 222 -3.75 24.92 -40.64
CA LEU A 222 -3.20 24.84 -39.30
C LEU A 222 -2.85 26.26 -38.81
N ILE A 223 -3.60 26.75 -37.84
CA ILE A 223 -3.31 28.03 -37.18
C ILE A 223 -2.60 27.77 -35.88
N ARG A 224 -1.39 28.31 -35.73
CA ARG A 224 -0.63 28.23 -34.49
C ARG A 224 -1.31 29.08 -33.42
N GLY A 225 -1.62 28.48 -32.27
CA GLY A 225 -2.17 29.18 -31.11
C GLY A 225 -1.22 30.29 -30.61
N ARG A 226 -1.78 31.39 -30.10
CA ARG A 226 -1.00 32.43 -29.41
C ARG A 226 -0.47 31.91 -28.08
N ARG A 227 0.75 32.34 -27.72
CA ARG A 227 1.30 32.09 -26.38
C ARG A 227 0.56 33.01 -25.41
N PHE A 228 -0.11 32.41 -24.43
CA PHE A 228 -0.68 33.16 -23.32
C PHE A 228 0.42 33.60 -22.37
N THR A 229 0.42 34.86 -21.99
CA THR A 229 1.24 35.42 -20.93
C THR A 229 0.40 35.60 -19.66
N ARG A 230 1.03 35.80 -18.50
CA ARG A 230 0.30 36.05 -17.25
C ARG A 230 -0.60 37.29 -17.29
N ALA A 231 -0.36 38.21 -18.22
CA ALA A 231 -1.17 39.41 -18.44
C ALA A 231 -2.47 39.17 -19.24
N ASP A 232 -2.56 38.00 -19.91
CA ASP A 232 -3.73 37.62 -20.71
C ASP A 232 -4.79 36.86 -19.90
N VAL A 233 -4.49 36.57 -18.62
CA VAL A 233 -5.38 35.87 -17.66
C VAL A 233 -5.71 36.88 -16.56
N GLY A 234 -6.72 37.73 -16.85
CA GLY A 234 -7.31 38.68 -15.89
C GLY A 234 -8.42 38.05 -15.06
#